data_39ed5f25f430823634ba03fccb50a091
#
_entry.id   39ed5f25f430823634ba03fccb50a091
#
_cell.length_a   1.000
_cell.length_b   1.000
_cell.length_c   1.000
_cell.angle_alpha   90.00
_cell.angle_beta   90.00
_cell.angle_gamma   90.00
#
_symmetry.space_group_name_H-M   'P 1'
#
loop_
_entity.id
_entity.type
_entity.pdbx_description
1 polymer ?
#
loop_
_entity_poly.entity_id
_entity_poly.type
_entity_poly.pdbx_seq_one_letter_code
_entity_poly.pdbx_strand_id
1 'polypeptide(L)'
;MGGSMPKQFRLLRTKPVLRWSVDVLLERFDSRDIVVVVAASEMQLAEGLLAGCGLTIVAGGTTRTESVRNGLAALADPPPLKVLVHDAARPGLSVGVVDELIAALENADAAAPAMTTTDALKQLGPDGSLTTLTRESLYRVQTPQAFRFDLIKAAIDRAGEAAVDDLALVEQSGARVVLTPGRPELMKITHEEDFAVVEKLIGSPAPSPALRVGTGFDVHRFEAGNGVVLCGVKVSHSHALQGHSDADVGWHALTDAILGAAALGDIGDHFPPSDPQWRGAASLTFLKYAVMLAAERGYRVVNADITLLCEKPKIAPHREAMRAATAEALGIAVDAVSVKATTTERLGFVGREEGIAAQAAVLLSQ
;
A
#
# COMPACT_ATOMS: atom_id res chain seq x y z
N MET A 1 30.79 5.48 -1.37
CA MET A 1 29.60 5.53 -2.24
C MET A 1 29.85 6.55 -3.33
N GLY A 2 29.99 6.11 -4.59
CA GLY A 2 30.34 6.96 -5.73
C GLY A 2 29.14 7.40 -6.56
N GLY A 3 28.08 7.88 -5.95
CA GLY A 3 26.97 8.49 -6.65
C GLY A 3 27.07 10.01 -6.59
N SER A 4 26.75 10.74 -7.65
CA SER A 4 26.81 12.19 -7.73
C SER A 4 25.86 12.94 -6.80
N MET A 5 24.91 12.27 -6.15
CA MET A 5 23.87 12.87 -5.30
C MET A 5 23.85 12.21 -3.91
N PRO A 6 23.94 12.99 -2.80
CA PRO A 6 23.83 12.48 -1.44
C PRO A 6 22.51 11.75 -1.18
N LYS A 7 22.55 10.70 -0.36
CA LYS A 7 21.44 9.77 -0.15
C LYS A 7 20.14 10.43 0.34
N GLN A 8 20.23 11.47 1.16
CA GLN A 8 19.06 12.19 1.69
C GLN A 8 18.26 12.94 0.62
N PHE A 9 18.87 13.23 -0.53
CA PHE A 9 18.21 13.90 -1.66
C PHE A 9 17.74 12.94 -2.75
N ARG A 10 18.16 11.67 -2.68
CA ARG A 10 17.75 10.66 -3.63
C ARG A 10 16.29 10.30 -3.44
N LEU A 11 15.65 9.89 -4.52
CA LEU A 11 14.26 9.44 -4.47
C LEU A 11 14.14 8.09 -3.76
N LEU A 12 13.19 8.04 -2.84
CA LEU A 12 12.65 6.84 -2.28
C LEU A 12 11.18 6.81 -2.74
N ARG A 13 10.84 5.89 -3.65
CA ARG A 13 9.60 5.96 -4.44
C ARG A 13 9.49 7.28 -5.22
N THR A 14 8.53 8.12 -4.86
CA THR A 14 8.19 9.34 -5.61
C THR A 14 8.74 10.63 -5.01
N LYS A 15 9.36 10.58 -3.82
CA LYS A 15 9.87 11.80 -3.16
C LYS A 15 11.26 11.61 -2.53
N PRO A 16 12.04 12.68 -2.36
CA PRO A 16 13.35 12.62 -1.74
C PRO A 16 13.28 12.03 -0.32
N VAL A 17 14.33 11.28 0.08
CA VAL A 17 14.42 10.65 1.41
C VAL A 17 14.13 11.65 2.54
N LEU A 18 14.76 12.82 2.52
CA LEU A 18 14.56 13.83 3.59
C LEU A 18 13.11 14.34 3.65
N ARG A 19 12.39 14.35 2.52
CA ARG A 19 11.03 14.88 2.44
C ARG A 19 10.03 14.03 3.22
N TRP A 20 10.30 12.72 3.36
CA TRP A 20 9.45 11.84 4.17
C TRP A 20 9.36 12.28 5.62
N SER A 21 10.50 12.59 6.24
CA SER A 21 10.53 13.06 7.63
C SER A 21 10.00 14.49 7.77
N VAL A 22 10.30 15.36 6.81
CA VAL A 22 9.80 16.74 6.79
C VAL A 22 8.26 16.76 6.73
N ASP A 23 7.65 15.95 5.87
CA ASP A 23 6.19 15.89 5.76
C ASP A 23 5.54 15.49 7.10
N VAL A 24 6.06 14.48 7.78
CA VAL A 24 5.57 14.06 9.10
C VAL A 24 5.74 15.15 10.16
N LEU A 25 6.88 15.85 10.15
CA LEU A 25 7.11 16.93 11.10
C LEU A 25 6.17 18.12 10.84
N LEU A 26 5.84 18.42 9.59
CA LEU A 26 4.87 19.47 9.23
C LEU A 26 3.42 19.12 9.61
N GLU A 27 3.08 17.84 9.81
CA GLU A 27 1.78 17.45 10.37
C GLU A 27 1.67 17.79 11.86
N ARG A 28 2.80 17.94 12.56
CA ARG A 28 2.85 18.08 14.03
C ARG A 28 3.33 19.42 14.50
N PHE A 29 4.14 20.14 13.71
CA PHE A 29 4.78 21.40 14.07
C PHE A 29 4.55 22.46 13.00
N ASP A 30 4.59 23.73 13.41
CA ASP A 30 4.63 24.86 12.49
C ASP A 30 5.97 24.83 11.70
N SER A 31 5.94 25.23 10.44
CA SER A 31 7.13 25.23 9.58
C SER A 31 8.29 26.06 10.13
N ARG A 32 8.02 27.15 10.85
CA ARG A 32 9.03 28.00 11.52
C ARG A 32 9.78 27.27 12.65
N ASP A 33 9.21 26.20 13.21
CA ASP A 33 9.79 25.40 14.29
C ASP A 33 10.63 24.24 13.75
N ILE A 34 10.78 24.13 12.42
CA ILE A 34 11.55 23.09 11.77
C ILE A 34 12.75 23.70 11.06
N VAL A 35 13.95 23.25 11.46
CA VAL A 35 15.21 23.63 10.84
C VAL A 35 15.83 22.44 10.13
N VAL A 36 16.15 22.59 8.85
CA VAL A 36 16.85 21.59 8.04
C VAL A 36 18.31 21.99 7.92
N VAL A 37 19.21 21.10 8.37
CA VAL A 37 20.65 21.34 8.34
C VAL A 37 21.27 20.49 7.23
N VAL A 38 21.94 21.13 6.28
CA VAL A 38 22.59 20.47 5.13
C VAL A 38 24.01 20.99 4.93
N ALA A 39 24.85 20.26 4.21
CA ALA A 39 26.18 20.78 3.85
C ALA A 39 26.05 22.10 3.05
N ALA A 40 26.99 23.01 3.22
CA ALA A 40 26.97 24.31 2.55
C ALA A 40 26.85 24.18 1.02
N SER A 41 27.48 23.15 0.43
CA SER A 41 27.39 22.84 -1.01
C SER A 41 26.02 22.32 -1.44
N GLU A 42 25.17 21.92 -0.53
CA GLU A 42 23.85 21.30 -0.80
C GLU A 42 22.67 22.26 -0.55
N MET A 43 22.94 23.49 -0.08
CA MET A 43 21.91 24.46 0.28
C MET A 43 20.90 24.70 -0.86
N GLN A 44 21.40 25.03 -2.05
CA GLN A 44 20.54 25.32 -3.21
C GLN A 44 19.68 24.10 -3.62
N LEU A 45 20.22 22.90 -3.52
CA LEU A 45 19.48 21.67 -3.80
C LEU A 45 18.38 21.46 -2.76
N ALA A 46 18.68 21.65 -1.47
CA ALA A 46 17.70 21.51 -0.39
C ALA A 46 16.58 22.55 -0.51
N GLU A 47 16.90 23.79 -0.81
CA GLU A 47 15.93 24.87 -1.06
C GLU A 47 14.96 24.50 -2.21
N GLY A 48 15.50 23.97 -3.33
CA GLY A 48 14.69 23.51 -4.45
C GLY A 48 13.75 22.36 -4.09
N LEU A 49 14.24 21.35 -3.36
CA LEU A 49 13.46 20.17 -2.96
C LEU A 49 12.41 20.46 -1.86
N LEU A 50 12.65 21.47 -1.05
CA LEU A 50 11.77 21.89 0.06
C LEU A 50 11.00 23.19 -0.27
N ALA A 51 11.04 23.63 -1.51
CA ALA A 51 10.29 24.82 -1.93
C ALA A 51 8.81 24.72 -1.55
N GLY A 52 8.27 25.82 -1.00
CA GLY A 52 6.88 25.89 -0.56
C GLY A 52 6.58 25.30 0.84
N CYS A 53 7.57 24.69 1.52
CA CYS A 53 7.38 24.20 2.89
C CYS A 53 7.48 25.29 3.97
N GLY A 54 8.08 26.45 3.67
CA GLY A 54 8.27 27.53 4.63
C GLY A 54 9.27 27.24 5.75
N LEU A 55 10.22 26.32 5.51
CA LEU A 55 11.20 25.86 6.49
C LEU A 55 12.44 26.76 6.53
N THR A 56 13.11 26.78 7.68
CA THR A 56 14.45 27.36 7.80
C THR A 56 15.49 26.33 7.38
N ILE A 57 16.36 26.68 6.42
CA ILE A 57 17.47 25.84 5.97
C ILE A 57 18.78 26.52 6.36
N VAL A 58 19.68 25.79 7.04
CA VAL A 58 20.97 26.30 7.49
C VAL A 58 22.11 25.41 7.05
N ALA A 59 23.29 26.01 6.86
CA ALA A 59 24.49 25.28 6.57
C ALA A 59 25.00 24.53 7.84
N GLY A 60 25.30 23.25 7.67
CA GLY A 60 25.98 22.44 8.68
C GLY A 60 27.45 22.79 8.83
N GLY A 61 28.08 22.19 9.81
CA GLY A 61 29.51 22.27 10.04
C GLY A 61 30.29 21.12 9.39
N THR A 62 31.55 21.00 9.73
CA THR A 62 32.45 19.93 9.26
C THR A 62 32.19 18.60 9.99
N THR A 63 31.58 18.67 11.18
CA THR A 63 31.17 17.52 11.98
C THR A 63 29.67 17.49 12.21
N ARG A 64 29.16 16.31 12.66
CA ARG A 64 27.75 16.17 13.06
C ARG A 64 27.41 17.10 14.23
N THR A 65 28.29 17.19 15.20
CA THR A 65 28.13 18.07 16.39
C THR A 65 28.03 19.55 16.00
N GLU A 66 28.89 20.03 15.09
CA GLU A 66 28.79 21.39 14.55
C GLU A 66 27.48 21.63 13.79
N SER A 67 27.04 20.65 13.01
CA SER A 67 25.76 20.72 12.29
C SER A 67 24.58 20.84 13.25
N VAL A 68 24.57 20.05 14.33
CA VAL A 68 23.52 20.15 15.37
C VAL A 68 23.60 21.51 16.07
N ARG A 69 24.80 22.00 16.38
CA ARG A 69 25.00 23.34 16.96
C ARG A 69 24.40 24.44 16.10
N ASN A 70 24.65 24.41 14.80
CA ASN A 70 24.10 25.39 13.87
C ASN A 70 22.55 25.32 13.80
N GLY A 71 21.99 24.11 13.80
CA GLY A 71 20.54 23.89 13.84
C GLY A 71 19.90 24.44 15.13
N LEU A 72 20.52 24.15 16.30
CA LEU A 72 20.04 24.67 17.59
C LEU A 72 20.16 26.21 17.67
N ALA A 73 21.20 26.80 17.09
CA ALA A 73 21.34 28.26 17.03
C ALA A 73 20.22 28.92 16.22
N ALA A 74 19.77 28.27 15.14
CA ALA A 74 18.64 28.78 14.33
C ALA A 74 17.28 28.69 15.05
N LEU A 75 17.17 27.86 16.10
CA LEU A 75 15.97 27.73 16.93
C LEU A 75 16.04 28.53 18.25
N ALA A 76 17.10 29.32 18.45
CA ALA A 76 17.37 29.91 19.76
C ALA A 76 16.59 31.22 20.06
N ASP A 77 15.82 31.76 19.10
CA ASP A 77 15.11 33.04 19.31
C ASP A 77 13.65 33.00 18.74
N PRO A 78 12.63 32.86 19.59
CA PRO A 78 12.72 32.48 21.01
C PRO A 78 13.09 31.01 21.19
N PRO A 79 13.82 30.62 22.24
CA PRO A 79 14.24 29.24 22.44
C PRO A 79 13.04 28.35 22.78
N PRO A 80 12.90 27.16 22.14
CA PRO A 80 11.86 26.22 22.47
C PRO A 80 12.15 25.52 23.81
N LEU A 81 11.14 24.96 24.46
CA LEU A 81 11.33 24.17 25.69
C LEU A 81 11.94 22.78 25.38
N LYS A 82 11.57 22.21 24.25
CA LYS A 82 11.94 20.85 23.81
C LYS A 82 12.42 20.90 22.36
N VAL A 83 13.36 20.04 22.00
CA VAL A 83 13.85 19.88 20.62
C VAL A 83 14.01 18.43 20.25
N LEU A 84 13.74 18.11 19.00
CA LEU A 84 14.00 16.80 18.41
C LEU A 84 15.12 16.94 17.38
N VAL A 85 16.13 16.06 17.47
CA VAL A 85 17.20 15.95 16.47
C VAL A 85 17.02 14.67 15.67
N HIS A 86 16.87 14.79 14.36
CA HIS A 86 16.55 13.67 13.49
C HIS A 86 17.51 13.54 12.31
N ASP A 87 17.91 12.31 12.02
CA ASP A 87 18.70 11.99 10.84
C ASP A 87 17.82 12.03 9.57
N ALA A 88 18.10 12.93 8.63
CA ALA A 88 17.40 13.00 7.35
C ALA A 88 17.44 11.70 6.52
N ALA A 89 18.33 10.77 6.85
CA ALA A 89 18.42 9.45 6.21
C ALA A 89 17.55 8.35 6.86
N ARG A 90 16.60 8.72 7.73
CA ARG A 90 15.61 7.83 8.34
C ARG A 90 14.20 8.24 7.95
N PRO A 91 13.74 7.87 6.75
CA PRO A 91 12.46 8.37 6.22
C PRO A 91 11.22 7.78 6.89
N GLY A 92 11.36 6.72 7.69
CA GLY A 92 10.23 6.01 8.31
C GLY A 92 9.73 6.65 9.62
N LEU A 93 9.89 7.95 9.79
CA LEU A 93 9.31 8.69 10.92
C LEU A 93 7.77 8.65 10.84
N SER A 94 7.12 8.60 12.01
CA SER A 94 5.66 8.73 12.13
C SER A 94 5.30 9.72 13.23
N VAL A 95 4.11 10.31 13.16
CA VAL A 95 3.58 11.21 14.20
C VAL A 95 3.56 10.51 15.56
N GLY A 96 3.20 9.22 15.60
CA GLY A 96 3.18 8.43 16.84
C GLY A 96 4.53 8.36 17.54
N VAL A 97 5.63 8.22 16.79
CA VAL A 97 7.00 8.27 17.37
C VAL A 97 7.31 9.63 17.94
N VAL A 98 6.92 10.70 17.23
CA VAL A 98 7.11 12.09 17.72
C VAL A 98 6.35 12.32 19.01
N ASP A 99 5.09 11.91 19.09
CA ASP A 99 4.25 12.08 20.27
C ASP A 99 4.75 11.24 21.47
N GLU A 100 5.21 10.00 21.24
CA GLU A 100 5.84 9.16 22.29
C GLU A 100 7.07 9.85 22.90
N LEU A 101 7.92 10.46 22.07
CA LEU A 101 9.11 11.18 22.51
C LEU A 101 8.77 12.45 23.29
N ILE A 102 7.81 13.24 22.82
CA ILE A 102 7.37 14.45 23.52
C ILE A 102 6.79 14.09 24.90
N ALA A 103 5.99 13.03 24.97
CA ALA A 103 5.43 12.54 26.23
C ALA A 103 6.51 12.02 27.20
N ALA A 104 7.53 11.34 26.69
CA ALA A 104 8.65 10.87 27.52
C ALA A 104 9.40 12.02 28.22
N LEU A 105 9.51 13.19 27.57
CA LEU A 105 10.14 14.37 28.17
C LEU A 105 9.32 15.04 29.29
N GLU A 106 8.12 14.57 29.58
CA GLU A 106 7.39 15.05 30.79
C GLU A 106 8.10 14.54 32.09
N ASN A 107 8.74 13.36 32.01
CA ASN A 107 9.40 12.72 33.13
C ASN A 107 10.89 12.43 32.92
N ALA A 108 11.48 12.95 31.84
CA ALA A 108 12.90 12.75 31.50
C ALA A 108 13.49 14.02 30.89
N ASP A 109 14.81 14.08 30.85
CA ASP A 109 15.57 15.19 30.27
C ASP A 109 15.89 14.93 28.79
N ALA A 110 16.00 13.65 28.44
CA ALA A 110 16.18 13.19 27.05
C ALA A 110 15.47 11.86 26.83
N ALA A 111 15.10 11.61 25.57
CA ALA A 111 14.46 10.36 25.15
C ALA A 111 14.87 9.97 23.72
N ALA A 112 14.96 8.67 23.44
CA ALA A 112 15.25 8.17 22.10
C ALA A 112 14.57 6.84 21.85
N PRO A 113 14.13 6.55 20.61
CA PRO A 113 13.63 5.25 20.23
C PRO A 113 14.81 4.25 20.21
N ALA A 114 14.59 3.06 20.75
CA ALA A 114 15.61 2.04 20.76
C ALA A 114 15.03 0.64 20.52
N MET A 115 15.74 -0.16 19.76
CA MET A 115 15.42 -1.56 19.50
C MET A 115 16.40 -2.47 20.25
N THR A 116 15.90 -3.57 20.78
CA THR A 116 16.75 -4.64 21.31
C THR A 116 17.58 -5.27 20.19
N THR A 117 18.73 -5.80 20.52
CA THR A 117 19.59 -6.53 19.58
C THR A 117 19.20 -8.00 19.59
N THR A 118 18.84 -8.55 18.43
CA THR A 118 18.45 -9.96 18.25
C THR A 118 19.63 -10.87 17.94
N ASP A 119 20.64 -10.36 17.23
CA ASP A 119 21.81 -11.11 16.82
C ASP A 119 22.88 -11.18 17.93
N ALA A 120 23.72 -12.21 17.87
CA ALA A 120 24.89 -12.30 18.73
C ALA A 120 25.94 -11.26 18.34
N LEU A 121 26.33 -10.40 19.28
CA LEU A 121 27.36 -9.39 19.05
C LEU A 121 28.73 -9.88 19.45
N LYS A 122 29.71 -9.58 18.62
CA LYS A 122 31.13 -9.82 18.87
C LYS A 122 31.90 -8.50 18.87
N GLN A 123 32.68 -8.28 19.90
CA GLN A 123 33.64 -7.19 19.93
C GLN A 123 35.00 -7.71 19.44
N LEU A 124 35.57 -7.03 18.44
CA LEU A 124 36.92 -7.32 17.96
C LEU A 124 37.91 -6.49 18.75
N GLY A 125 38.83 -7.16 19.45
CA GLY A 125 39.95 -6.55 20.17
C GLY A 125 41.03 -6.04 19.20
N PRO A 126 41.92 -5.16 19.66
CA PRO A 126 43.05 -4.64 18.86
C PRO A 126 44.00 -5.75 18.38
N ASP A 127 44.08 -6.85 19.11
CA ASP A 127 44.88 -8.04 18.82
C ASP A 127 44.20 -9.06 17.92
N GLY A 128 42.98 -8.74 17.41
CA GLY A 128 42.16 -9.65 16.59
C GLY A 128 41.34 -10.65 17.40
N SER A 129 41.38 -10.60 18.74
CA SER A 129 40.55 -11.45 19.59
C SER A 129 39.07 -11.10 19.48
N LEU A 130 38.18 -12.08 19.61
CA LEU A 130 36.74 -11.92 19.59
C LEU A 130 36.12 -12.18 20.96
N THR A 131 35.49 -11.18 21.54
CA THR A 131 34.70 -11.31 22.77
C THR A 131 33.21 -11.26 22.46
N THR A 132 32.41 -12.17 23.04
CA THR A 132 30.95 -12.13 22.95
C THR A 132 30.40 -11.12 23.93
N LEU A 133 29.58 -10.19 23.45
CA LEU A 133 28.86 -9.25 24.29
C LEU A 133 27.50 -9.83 24.70
N THR A 134 27.13 -9.62 25.96
CA THR A 134 25.80 -9.97 26.48
C THR A 134 24.77 -9.02 25.87
N ARG A 135 23.87 -9.54 25.07
CA ARG A 135 22.96 -8.72 24.25
C ARG A 135 21.72 -8.19 24.99
N GLU A 136 21.38 -8.76 26.14
CA GLU A 136 20.17 -8.46 26.91
C GLU A 136 20.11 -7.00 27.39
N SER A 137 21.24 -6.32 27.49
CA SER A 137 21.35 -4.91 27.86
C SER A 137 21.81 -4.00 26.72
N LEU A 138 21.89 -4.52 25.48
CA LEU A 138 22.34 -3.75 24.33
C LEU A 138 21.16 -3.33 23.45
N TYR A 139 21.14 -2.03 23.15
CA TYR A 139 20.10 -1.41 22.35
C TYR A 139 20.69 -0.72 21.12
N ARG A 140 19.98 -0.77 20.03
CA ARG A 140 20.25 0.04 18.82
C ARG A 140 19.43 1.31 18.91
N VAL A 141 20.06 2.41 19.27
CA VAL A 141 19.40 3.71 19.41
C VAL A 141 19.13 4.30 18.02
N GLN A 142 17.94 4.85 17.87
CA GLN A 142 17.48 5.47 16.64
C GLN A 142 17.29 6.98 16.82
N THR A 143 16.85 7.67 15.78
CA THR A 143 16.40 9.06 15.84
C THR A 143 14.97 9.17 15.29
N PRO A 144 14.16 10.18 15.74
CA PRO A 144 14.56 11.39 16.48
C PRO A 144 15.03 11.12 17.91
N GLN A 145 15.99 11.90 18.36
CA GLN A 145 16.35 12.00 19.78
C GLN A 145 15.74 13.30 20.31
N ALA A 146 14.99 13.21 21.40
CA ALA A 146 14.28 14.33 22.01
C ALA A 146 15.03 14.81 23.27
N PHE A 147 15.09 16.12 23.47
CA PHE A 147 15.83 16.76 24.56
C PHE A 147 15.08 17.96 25.11
N ARG A 148 15.34 18.31 26.38
CA ARG A 148 15.14 19.69 26.82
C ARG A 148 16.15 20.58 26.10
N PHE A 149 15.70 21.69 25.55
CA PHE A 149 16.51 22.54 24.65
C PHE A 149 17.76 23.10 25.34
N ASP A 150 17.61 23.64 26.54
CA ASP A 150 18.70 24.21 27.33
C ASP A 150 19.80 23.19 27.66
N LEU A 151 19.39 21.95 27.95
CA LEU A 151 20.28 20.86 28.27
C LEU A 151 21.16 20.45 27.10
N ILE A 152 20.52 20.14 25.93
CA ILE A 152 21.30 19.73 24.75
C ILE A 152 22.16 20.86 24.22
N LYS A 153 21.63 22.11 24.23
CA LYS A 153 22.44 23.27 23.86
C LYS A 153 23.70 23.42 24.72
N ALA A 154 23.55 23.34 26.02
CA ALA A 154 24.71 23.42 26.94
C ALA A 154 25.66 22.23 26.75
N ALA A 155 25.19 21.03 26.45
CA ALA A 155 26.01 19.86 26.18
C ALA A 155 26.81 20.03 24.88
N ILE A 156 26.16 20.46 23.80
CA ILE A 156 26.78 20.73 22.49
C ILE A 156 27.79 21.86 22.55
N ASP A 157 27.51 22.93 23.30
CA ASP A 157 28.43 24.08 23.45
C ASP A 157 29.73 23.67 24.21
N ARG A 158 29.62 22.70 25.11
CA ARG A 158 30.80 22.15 25.85
C ARG A 158 31.51 21.04 25.09
N ALA A 159 30.85 20.38 24.12
CA ALA A 159 31.43 19.27 23.41
C ALA A 159 32.59 19.70 22.51
N GLY A 160 33.70 18.94 22.56
CA GLY A 160 34.74 18.98 21.54
C GLY A 160 34.22 18.31 20.22
N GLU A 161 35.13 18.13 19.26
CA GLU A 161 34.81 17.68 17.90
C GLU A 161 34.30 16.20 17.79
N ALA A 162 34.41 15.37 18.84
CA ALA A 162 34.27 13.92 18.73
C ALA A 162 33.15 13.33 19.60
N ALA A 163 31.88 13.73 19.38
CA ALA A 163 30.78 13.01 20.00
C ALA A 163 30.24 11.92 19.08
N VAL A 164 29.96 10.72 19.61
CA VAL A 164 29.42 9.59 18.87
C VAL A 164 27.94 9.83 18.48
N ASP A 165 27.14 10.36 19.43
CA ASP A 165 25.76 10.82 19.21
C ASP A 165 25.40 11.92 20.23
N ASP A 166 24.24 12.57 20.05
CA ASP A 166 23.80 13.68 20.88
C ASP A 166 23.35 13.19 22.26
N LEU A 167 22.81 11.96 22.34
CA LEU A 167 22.37 11.36 23.59
C LEU A 167 23.56 11.15 24.55
N ALA A 168 24.68 10.64 24.03
CA ALA A 168 25.91 10.43 24.82
C ALA A 168 26.45 11.73 25.42
N LEU A 169 26.29 12.87 24.75
CA LEU A 169 26.69 14.17 25.29
C LEU A 169 25.82 14.59 26.49
N VAL A 170 24.56 14.30 26.43
CA VAL A 170 23.61 14.63 27.49
C VAL A 170 23.75 13.66 28.67
N GLU A 171 23.98 12.38 28.42
CA GLU A 171 24.30 11.37 29.47
C GLU A 171 25.49 11.77 30.35
N GLN A 172 26.56 12.32 29.76
CA GLN A 172 27.73 12.80 30.49
C GLN A 172 27.41 13.95 31.48
N SER A 173 26.31 14.65 31.31
CA SER A 173 25.85 15.67 32.25
C SER A 173 25.04 15.14 33.43
N GLY A 174 24.83 13.82 33.52
CA GLY A 174 24.02 13.17 34.56
C GLY A 174 22.53 13.30 34.33
N ALA A 175 22.09 13.66 33.09
CA ALA A 175 20.71 13.80 32.74
C ALA A 175 19.94 12.45 32.73
N ARG A 176 18.65 12.50 33.06
CA ARG A 176 17.80 11.33 33.00
C ARG A 176 17.39 11.06 31.56
N VAL A 177 17.96 9.97 30.99
CA VAL A 177 17.62 9.48 29.65
C VAL A 177 16.63 8.33 29.73
N VAL A 178 15.63 8.31 28.82
CA VAL A 178 14.63 7.25 28.71
C VAL A 178 14.61 6.72 27.28
N LEU A 179 14.57 5.39 27.13
CA LEU A 179 14.41 4.74 25.85
C LEU A 179 12.90 4.48 25.60
N THR A 180 12.41 4.93 24.44
CA THR A 180 11.07 4.60 23.93
C THR A 180 11.14 3.41 22.97
N PRO A 181 10.01 2.74 22.65
CA PRO A 181 10.02 1.64 21.69
C PRO A 181 10.55 2.08 20.31
N GLY A 182 11.62 1.45 19.84
CA GLY A 182 12.13 1.63 18.48
C GLY A 182 11.23 0.97 17.44
N ARG A 183 11.40 1.37 16.17
CA ARG A 183 10.62 0.86 15.04
C ARG A 183 11.56 0.39 13.91
N PRO A 184 11.31 -0.76 13.26
CA PRO A 184 12.06 -1.17 12.07
C PRO A 184 12.05 -0.10 10.97
N GLU A 185 10.94 0.61 10.80
CA GLU A 185 10.75 1.68 9.82
C GLU A 185 11.73 2.84 10.00
N LEU A 186 12.20 3.09 11.24
CA LEU A 186 13.23 4.09 11.54
C LEU A 186 14.65 3.66 11.15
N MET A 187 14.78 2.62 10.32
CA MET A 187 16.07 2.20 9.77
C MET A 187 16.73 3.35 9.03
N LYS A 188 18.04 3.54 9.30
CA LYS A 188 18.87 4.55 8.62
C LYS A 188 19.35 3.99 7.27
N ILE A 189 19.08 4.68 6.19
CA ILE A 189 19.70 4.40 4.91
C ILE A 189 21.18 4.72 4.99
N THR A 190 22.01 3.69 4.94
CA THR A 190 23.47 3.80 5.03
C THR A 190 24.14 3.31 3.75
N HIS A 191 23.65 2.20 3.21
CA HIS A 191 24.12 1.54 2.00
C HIS A 191 23.08 1.60 0.87
N GLU A 192 23.46 1.24 -0.34
CA GLU A 192 22.56 1.23 -1.50
C GLU A 192 21.42 0.26 -1.31
N GLU A 193 21.71 -0.90 -0.75
CA GLU A 193 20.74 -1.98 -0.51
C GLU A 193 19.67 -1.59 0.50
N ASP A 194 19.97 -0.64 1.39
CA ASP A 194 19.03 -0.17 2.41
C ASP A 194 17.79 0.50 1.79
N PHE A 195 17.91 1.09 0.59
CA PHE A 195 16.77 1.72 -0.09
C PHE A 195 15.63 0.72 -0.30
N ALA A 196 15.93 -0.46 -0.84
CA ALA A 196 14.92 -1.48 -1.09
C ALA A 196 14.29 -2.04 0.20
N VAL A 197 15.09 -2.11 1.28
CA VAL A 197 14.59 -2.56 2.61
C VAL A 197 13.66 -1.51 3.20
N VAL A 198 14.13 -0.26 3.26
CA VAL A 198 13.37 0.86 3.83
C VAL A 198 12.10 1.11 3.03
N GLU A 199 12.14 1.01 1.70
CA GLU A 199 10.96 1.16 0.84
C GLU A 199 9.84 0.15 1.18
N LYS A 200 10.22 -1.07 1.55
CA LYS A 200 9.27 -2.10 2.02
C LYS A 200 8.76 -1.79 3.44
N LEU A 201 9.64 -1.31 4.34
CA LEU A 201 9.29 -1.02 5.72
C LEU A 201 8.35 0.18 5.84
N ILE A 202 8.65 1.29 5.13
CA ILE A 202 7.85 2.51 5.16
C ILE A 202 6.68 2.44 4.16
N GLY A 203 6.46 1.25 3.60
CA GLY A 203 5.33 1.07 2.69
C GLY A 203 4.12 1.79 3.25
N SER A 204 3.70 2.88 2.59
CA SER A 204 2.28 3.17 2.59
C SER A 204 1.60 1.83 2.41
N PRO A 205 0.52 1.49 3.09
CA PRO A 205 -0.35 0.49 2.56
C PRO A 205 -0.49 0.89 1.10
N ALA A 206 -0.01 0.03 0.18
CA ALA A 206 -0.24 0.24 -1.25
C ALA A 206 -1.71 0.64 -1.30
N PRO A 207 -2.11 1.75 -1.94
CA PRO A 207 -3.50 2.18 -1.92
C PRO A 207 -4.27 0.90 -2.11
N SER A 208 -5.08 0.53 -1.10
CA SER A 208 -5.74 -0.79 -1.10
C SER A 208 -6.35 -0.91 -2.47
N PRO A 209 -6.01 -1.92 -3.29
CA PRO A 209 -6.36 -1.90 -4.69
C PRO A 209 -7.84 -1.55 -4.75
N ALA A 210 -8.21 -0.55 -5.53
CA ALA A 210 -9.59 -0.06 -5.54
C ALA A 210 -10.47 -1.26 -5.94
N LEU A 211 -11.12 -1.87 -4.95
CA LEU A 211 -12.00 -3.00 -5.16
C LEU A 211 -13.35 -2.48 -5.65
N ARG A 212 -13.89 -3.11 -6.69
CA ARG A 212 -15.20 -2.82 -7.24
C ARG A 212 -16.03 -4.09 -7.34
N VAL A 213 -17.22 -4.05 -6.83
CA VAL A 213 -18.21 -5.13 -6.94
C VAL A 213 -19.22 -4.75 -8.00
N GLY A 214 -19.51 -5.69 -8.88
CA GLY A 214 -20.63 -5.59 -9.83
C GLY A 214 -21.53 -6.80 -9.70
N THR A 215 -22.81 -6.61 -9.99
CA THR A 215 -23.80 -7.67 -10.09
C THR A 215 -24.53 -7.57 -11.41
N GLY A 216 -24.91 -8.71 -11.97
CA GLY A 216 -25.74 -8.78 -13.18
C GLY A 216 -26.83 -9.82 -12.99
N PHE A 217 -27.92 -9.63 -13.70
CA PHE A 217 -29.07 -10.54 -13.73
C PHE A 217 -29.59 -10.61 -15.13
N ASP A 218 -29.82 -11.83 -15.67
CA ASP A 218 -30.38 -12.03 -16.99
C ASP A 218 -31.39 -13.19 -16.98
N VAL A 219 -32.31 -13.16 -17.95
CA VAL A 219 -33.38 -14.14 -18.10
C VAL A 219 -33.62 -14.45 -19.57
N HIS A 220 -33.61 -15.72 -19.93
CA HIS A 220 -34.01 -16.17 -21.23
C HIS A 220 -35.16 -17.18 -21.15
N ARG A 221 -36.19 -16.99 -22.00
CA ARG A 221 -37.30 -17.93 -22.12
C ARG A 221 -36.93 -19.14 -22.96
N PHE A 222 -37.62 -20.24 -22.76
CA PHE A 222 -37.47 -21.42 -23.62
C PHE A 222 -38.15 -21.24 -24.97
N GLU A 223 -37.56 -21.83 -26.00
CA GLU A 223 -38.12 -22.01 -27.32
C GLU A 223 -37.86 -23.44 -27.82
N ALA A 224 -38.43 -23.80 -28.99
CA ALA A 224 -38.20 -25.12 -29.60
C ALA A 224 -36.69 -25.33 -29.89
N GLY A 225 -36.15 -26.45 -29.43
CA GLY A 225 -34.74 -26.77 -29.63
C GLY A 225 -34.34 -28.08 -28.96
N ASN A 226 -33.06 -28.35 -28.91
CA ASN A 226 -32.52 -29.63 -28.40
C ASN A 226 -31.33 -29.46 -27.44
N GLY A 227 -31.23 -28.31 -26.81
CA GLY A 227 -30.18 -28.02 -25.84
C GLY A 227 -30.01 -26.55 -25.52
N VAL A 228 -29.42 -26.23 -24.39
CA VAL A 228 -29.13 -24.89 -23.91
C VAL A 228 -27.64 -24.70 -23.78
N VAL A 229 -27.13 -23.46 -23.94
CA VAL A 229 -25.76 -23.09 -23.63
C VAL A 229 -25.79 -22.36 -22.29
N LEU A 230 -24.98 -22.82 -21.33
CA LEU A 230 -24.91 -22.24 -19.99
C LEU A 230 -23.43 -22.16 -19.55
N CYS A 231 -22.94 -20.95 -19.28
CA CYS A 231 -21.56 -20.67 -18.91
C CYS A 231 -20.54 -21.35 -19.86
N GLY A 232 -20.80 -21.21 -21.19
CA GLY A 232 -19.95 -21.75 -22.25
C GLY A 232 -20.11 -23.25 -22.54
N VAL A 233 -20.99 -23.94 -21.81
CA VAL A 233 -21.16 -25.40 -21.93
C VAL A 233 -22.52 -25.72 -22.54
N LYS A 234 -22.52 -26.52 -23.60
CA LYS A 234 -23.77 -27.04 -24.20
C LYS A 234 -24.31 -28.19 -23.34
N VAL A 235 -25.55 -28.00 -22.84
CA VAL A 235 -26.22 -28.97 -21.98
C VAL A 235 -27.44 -29.50 -22.73
N SER A 236 -27.64 -30.82 -22.76
CA SER A 236 -28.79 -31.46 -23.38
C SER A 236 -30.09 -31.06 -22.66
N HIS A 237 -31.06 -30.58 -23.43
CA HIS A 237 -32.40 -30.18 -22.95
C HIS A 237 -33.41 -30.34 -24.06
N SER A 238 -34.69 -30.46 -23.73
CA SER A 238 -35.80 -30.57 -24.71
C SER A 238 -36.17 -29.26 -25.42
N HIS A 239 -35.56 -28.15 -24.95
CA HIS A 239 -35.78 -26.79 -25.50
C HIS A 239 -34.41 -26.10 -25.65
N ALA A 240 -34.37 -25.03 -26.45
CA ALA A 240 -33.32 -24.05 -26.48
C ALA A 240 -33.72 -22.79 -25.68
N LEU A 241 -32.78 -21.91 -25.42
CA LEU A 241 -33.06 -20.56 -24.90
C LEU A 241 -33.23 -19.57 -26.08
N GLN A 242 -34.26 -18.75 -26.02
CA GLN A 242 -34.51 -17.72 -27.00
C GLN A 242 -33.59 -16.51 -26.75
N GLY A 243 -32.86 -16.06 -27.79
CA GLY A 243 -32.02 -14.87 -27.70
C GLY A 243 -31.47 -14.43 -29.05
N HIS A 244 -30.87 -13.26 -29.10
CA HIS A 244 -30.21 -12.73 -30.29
C HIS A 244 -28.79 -13.34 -30.51
N SER A 245 -28.24 -13.97 -29.49
CA SER A 245 -26.96 -14.67 -29.47
C SER A 245 -27.16 -16.18 -29.30
N ASP A 246 -26.19 -16.91 -28.75
CA ASP A 246 -26.34 -18.28 -28.26
C ASP A 246 -27.18 -18.37 -26.97
N ALA A 247 -27.67 -17.24 -26.46
CA ALA A 247 -28.52 -17.08 -25.27
C ALA A 247 -27.93 -17.69 -23.99
N ASP A 248 -26.60 -17.61 -23.82
CA ASP A 248 -25.95 -18.02 -22.56
C ASP A 248 -26.26 -17.01 -21.44
N VAL A 249 -27.35 -17.28 -20.73
CA VAL A 249 -27.86 -16.43 -19.67
C VAL A 249 -26.83 -16.22 -18.52
N GLY A 250 -25.95 -17.21 -18.26
CA GLY A 250 -24.92 -17.12 -17.25
C GLY A 250 -23.83 -16.12 -17.62
N TRP A 251 -23.36 -16.17 -18.86
CA TRP A 251 -22.35 -15.25 -19.34
C TRP A 251 -22.89 -13.86 -19.66
N HIS A 252 -24.19 -13.71 -20.01
CA HIS A 252 -24.82 -12.40 -20.12
C HIS A 252 -24.88 -11.71 -18.77
N ALA A 253 -25.36 -12.40 -17.71
CA ALA A 253 -25.36 -11.86 -16.36
C ALA A 253 -23.95 -11.50 -15.88
N LEU A 254 -22.94 -12.33 -16.21
CA LEU A 254 -21.54 -12.04 -15.84
C LEU A 254 -20.97 -10.84 -16.62
N THR A 255 -21.34 -10.66 -17.89
CA THR A 255 -20.96 -9.50 -18.71
C THR A 255 -21.45 -8.21 -18.07
N ASP A 256 -22.74 -8.18 -17.68
CA ASP A 256 -23.34 -7.04 -16.98
C ASP A 256 -22.67 -6.78 -15.63
N ALA A 257 -22.33 -7.84 -14.88
CA ALA A 257 -21.62 -7.69 -13.62
C ALA A 257 -20.25 -6.99 -13.81
N ILE A 258 -19.49 -7.36 -14.85
CA ILE A 258 -18.18 -6.78 -15.15
C ILE A 258 -18.31 -5.32 -15.60
N LEU A 259 -19.23 -5.04 -16.55
CA LEU A 259 -19.48 -3.69 -17.04
C LEU A 259 -19.98 -2.77 -15.91
N GLY A 260 -20.90 -3.24 -15.08
CA GLY A 260 -21.40 -2.51 -13.91
C GLY A 260 -20.32 -2.21 -12.88
N ALA A 261 -19.43 -3.19 -12.55
CA ALA A 261 -18.30 -2.98 -11.65
C ALA A 261 -17.34 -1.92 -12.18
N ALA A 262 -17.11 -1.89 -13.49
CA ALA A 262 -16.24 -0.90 -14.15
C ALA A 262 -16.95 0.45 -14.42
N ALA A 263 -18.25 0.59 -14.05
CA ALA A 263 -19.11 1.74 -14.35
C ALA A 263 -19.16 2.06 -15.86
N LEU A 264 -19.45 1.03 -16.67
CA LEU A 264 -19.48 1.07 -18.13
C LEU A 264 -20.88 0.77 -18.73
N GLY A 265 -21.94 0.82 -17.92
CA GLY A 265 -23.30 0.50 -18.35
C GLY A 265 -23.56 -1.00 -18.36
N ASP A 266 -24.31 -1.48 -19.34
CA ASP A 266 -24.74 -2.87 -19.50
C ASP A 266 -24.43 -3.42 -20.90
N ILE A 267 -24.74 -4.69 -21.12
CA ILE A 267 -24.55 -5.37 -22.40
C ILE A 267 -25.34 -4.69 -23.55
N GLY A 268 -26.52 -4.13 -23.27
CA GLY A 268 -27.37 -3.46 -24.26
C GLY A 268 -26.77 -2.16 -24.77
N ASP A 269 -26.01 -1.44 -23.93
CA ASP A 269 -25.31 -0.21 -24.32
C ASP A 269 -24.21 -0.50 -25.36
N HIS A 270 -23.52 -1.64 -25.25
CA HIS A 270 -22.40 -2.03 -26.10
C HIS A 270 -22.82 -2.89 -27.31
N PHE A 271 -23.86 -3.68 -27.15
CA PHE A 271 -24.33 -4.65 -28.14
C PHE A 271 -25.86 -4.53 -28.32
N PRO A 272 -26.34 -3.42 -28.89
CA PRO A 272 -27.79 -3.19 -29.03
C PRO A 272 -28.45 -4.31 -29.81
N PRO A 273 -29.57 -4.90 -29.32
CA PRO A 273 -30.28 -5.99 -29.98
C PRO A 273 -30.84 -5.61 -31.37
N SER A 274 -30.97 -4.32 -31.65
CA SER A 274 -31.38 -3.79 -32.95
C SER A 274 -30.31 -3.93 -34.03
N ASP A 275 -29.03 -4.17 -33.68
CA ASP A 275 -27.97 -4.29 -34.66
C ASP A 275 -27.83 -5.74 -35.15
N PRO A 276 -28.09 -5.98 -36.48
CA PRO A 276 -28.06 -7.32 -37.04
C PRO A 276 -26.73 -8.05 -36.94
N GLN A 277 -25.61 -7.33 -36.76
CA GLN A 277 -24.28 -7.94 -36.67
C GLN A 277 -24.14 -8.88 -35.47
N TRP A 278 -24.90 -8.69 -34.40
CA TRP A 278 -24.85 -9.50 -33.19
C TRP A 278 -25.77 -10.71 -33.21
N ARG A 279 -26.56 -10.89 -34.29
CA ARG A 279 -27.47 -12.02 -34.39
C ARG A 279 -26.69 -13.33 -34.52
N GLY A 280 -26.89 -14.24 -33.54
CA GLY A 280 -26.20 -15.52 -33.47
C GLY A 280 -24.74 -15.42 -32.98
N ALA A 281 -24.30 -14.26 -32.48
CA ALA A 281 -22.98 -14.12 -31.89
C ALA A 281 -22.83 -14.99 -30.65
N ALA A 282 -21.64 -15.54 -30.41
CA ALA A 282 -21.34 -16.27 -29.18
C ALA A 282 -21.22 -15.31 -27.99
N SER A 283 -21.89 -15.62 -26.88
CA SER A 283 -21.82 -14.82 -25.63
C SER A 283 -20.39 -14.65 -25.09
N LEU A 284 -19.48 -15.56 -25.47
CA LEU A 284 -18.04 -15.42 -25.23
C LEU A 284 -17.48 -14.10 -25.77
N THR A 285 -17.99 -13.63 -26.91
CA THR A 285 -17.53 -12.36 -27.51
C THR A 285 -17.86 -11.19 -26.61
N PHE A 286 -19.07 -11.15 -26.06
CA PHE A 286 -19.52 -10.09 -25.16
C PHE A 286 -18.76 -10.11 -23.85
N LEU A 287 -18.55 -11.31 -23.26
CA LEU A 287 -17.82 -11.48 -22.03
C LEU A 287 -16.35 -11.04 -22.17
N LYS A 288 -15.65 -11.46 -23.23
CA LYS A 288 -14.27 -11.04 -23.50
C LYS A 288 -14.15 -9.53 -23.74
N TYR A 289 -15.12 -8.94 -24.40
CA TYR A 289 -15.16 -7.50 -24.61
C TYR A 289 -15.31 -6.73 -23.28
N ALA A 290 -16.17 -7.19 -22.38
CA ALA A 290 -16.32 -6.58 -21.06
C ALA A 290 -15.03 -6.68 -20.23
N VAL A 291 -14.35 -7.83 -20.27
CA VAL A 291 -13.04 -8.02 -19.63
C VAL A 291 -12.00 -7.06 -20.21
N MET A 292 -11.96 -6.91 -21.53
CA MET A 292 -11.04 -5.97 -22.21
C MET A 292 -11.30 -4.52 -21.78
N LEU A 293 -12.56 -4.07 -21.78
CA LEU A 293 -12.92 -2.71 -21.36
C LEU A 293 -12.60 -2.45 -19.90
N ALA A 294 -12.78 -3.43 -19.01
CA ALA A 294 -12.38 -3.33 -17.62
C ALA A 294 -10.85 -3.18 -17.51
N ALA A 295 -10.08 -3.94 -18.31
CA ALA A 295 -8.62 -3.86 -18.34
C ALA A 295 -8.12 -2.51 -18.87
N GLU A 296 -8.76 -1.92 -19.88
CA GLU A 296 -8.46 -0.56 -20.37
C GLU A 296 -8.65 0.52 -19.30
N ARG A 297 -9.54 0.29 -18.32
CA ARG A 297 -9.74 1.13 -17.13
C ARG A 297 -8.79 0.79 -15.96
N GLY A 298 -7.83 -0.13 -16.17
CA GLY A 298 -6.87 -0.55 -15.15
C GLY A 298 -7.43 -1.57 -14.16
N TYR A 299 -8.59 -2.20 -14.43
CA TYR A 299 -9.19 -3.20 -13.57
C TYR A 299 -8.92 -4.62 -14.10
N ARG A 300 -8.77 -5.57 -13.18
CA ARG A 300 -8.69 -7.00 -13.48
C ARG A 300 -9.75 -7.75 -12.67
N VAL A 301 -10.26 -8.83 -13.24
CA VAL A 301 -11.19 -9.72 -12.53
C VAL A 301 -10.42 -10.49 -11.45
N VAL A 302 -10.93 -10.45 -10.22
CA VAL A 302 -10.37 -11.18 -9.06
C VAL A 302 -11.09 -12.52 -8.90
N ASN A 303 -12.42 -12.48 -8.87
CA ASN A 303 -13.26 -13.68 -8.81
C ASN A 303 -14.62 -13.42 -9.44
N ALA A 304 -15.33 -14.50 -9.79
CA ALA A 304 -16.68 -14.48 -10.29
C ALA A 304 -17.54 -15.56 -9.61
N ASP A 305 -18.80 -15.23 -9.32
CA ASP A 305 -19.80 -16.14 -8.76
C ASP A 305 -21.08 -16.07 -9.58
N ILE A 306 -21.49 -17.19 -10.16
CA ILE A 306 -22.69 -17.31 -11.01
C ILE A 306 -23.68 -18.26 -10.36
N THR A 307 -24.93 -17.85 -10.26
CA THR A 307 -26.04 -18.67 -9.80
C THR A 307 -27.03 -18.85 -10.95
N LEU A 308 -27.21 -20.09 -11.40
CA LEU A 308 -28.22 -20.45 -12.37
C LEU A 308 -29.52 -20.83 -11.66
N LEU A 309 -30.65 -20.20 -12.03
CA LEU A 309 -31.96 -20.47 -11.48
C LEU A 309 -32.76 -21.27 -12.51
N CYS A 310 -32.91 -22.59 -12.32
CA CYS A 310 -33.63 -23.47 -13.23
C CYS A 310 -34.12 -24.73 -12.53
N GLU A 311 -35.27 -25.22 -12.91
CA GLU A 311 -35.78 -26.56 -12.52
C GLU A 311 -35.03 -27.66 -13.27
N LYS A 312 -34.82 -27.42 -14.58
CA LYS A 312 -34.04 -28.21 -15.53
C LYS A 312 -33.24 -27.32 -16.45
N PRO A 313 -32.04 -27.79 -16.95
CA PRO A 313 -31.39 -29.09 -16.67
C PRO A 313 -30.78 -29.14 -15.30
N LYS A 314 -30.32 -30.34 -14.86
CA LYS A 314 -29.51 -30.47 -13.66
C LYS A 314 -28.09 -29.97 -13.93
N ILE A 315 -27.66 -28.96 -13.21
CA ILE A 315 -26.39 -28.24 -13.43
C ILE A 315 -25.20 -28.99 -12.81
N ALA A 316 -25.40 -29.72 -11.71
CA ALA A 316 -24.31 -30.37 -10.95
C ALA A 316 -23.33 -31.20 -11.81
N PRO A 317 -23.79 -32.01 -12.80
CA PRO A 317 -22.87 -32.79 -13.65
C PRO A 317 -21.99 -31.93 -14.57
N HIS A 318 -22.37 -30.69 -14.86
CA HIS A 318 -21.72 -29.80 -15.81
C HIS A 318 -20.92 -28.70 -15.12
N ARG A 319 -21.00 -28.58 -13.79
CA ARG A 319 -20.45 -27.48 -12.98
C ARG A 319 -18.96 -27.26 -13.24
N GLU A 320 -18.15 -28.31 -13.21
CA GLU A 320 -16.70 -28.16 -13.37
C GLU A 320 -16.31 -27.70 -14.78
N ALA A 321 -17.01 -28.18 -15.81
CA ALA A 321 -16.82 -27.70 -17.18
C ALA A 321 -17.20 -26.23 -17.33
N MET A 322 -18.30 -25.80 -16.70
CA MET A 322 -18.75 -24.39 -16.70
C MET A 322 -17.76 -23.49 -15.97
N ARG A 323 -17.23 -23.93 -14.83
CA ARG A 323 -16.18 -23.20 -14.09
C ARG A 323 -14.93 -23.04 -14.94
N ALA A 324 -14.46 -24.12 -15.57
CA ALA A 324 -13.27 -24.10 -16.41
C ALA A 324 -13.43 -23.19 -17.63
N ALA A 325 -14.55 -23.28 -18.34
CA ALA A 325 -14.84 -22.42 -19.50
C ALA A 325 -14.93 -20.94 -19.10
N THR A 326 -15.57 -20.64 -17.96
CA THR A 326 -15.68 -19.25 -17.45
C THR A 326 -14.31 -18.71 -17.00
N ALA A 327 -13.50 -19.52 -16.31
CA ALA A 327 -12.15 -19.14 -15.88
C ALA A 327 -11.25 -18.82 -17.09
N GLU A 328 -11.31 -19.63 -18.14
CA GLU A 328 -10.61 -19.40 -19.40
C GLU A 328 -11.07 -18.10 -20.08
N ALA A 329 -12.38 -17.85 -20.14
CA ALA A 329 -12.94 -16.64 -20.72
C ALA A 329 -12.52 -15.38 -19.98
N LEU A 330 -12.40 -15.43 -18.65
CA LEU A 330 -11.99 -14.33 -17.77
C LEU A 330 -10.47 -14.18 -17.64
N GLY A 331 -9.68 -15.19 -18.00
CA GLY A 331 -8.23 -15.22 -17.82
C GLY A 331 -7.80 -15.32 -16.36
N ILE A 332 -8.57 -16.04 -15.51
CA ILE A 332 -8.31 -16.25 -14.08
C ILE A 332 -8.23 -17.74 -13.73
N ALA A 333 -7.77 -18.04 -12.52
CA ALA A 333 -7.70 -19.43 -12.04
C ALA A 333 -9.10 -20.02 -11.79
N VAL A 334 -9.27 -21.34 -11.99
CA VAL A 334 -10.57 -22.03 -11.85
C VAL A 334 -11.12 -21.95 -10.42
N ASP A 335 -10.26 -21.89 -9.42
CA ASP A 335 -10.63 -21.74 -8.00
C ASP A 335 -11.20 -20.35 -7.66
N ALA A 336 -10.98 -19.35 -8.54
CA ALA A 336 -11.59 -18.03 -8.45
C ALA A 336 -12.99 -17.95 -9.09
N VAL A 337 -13.49 -19.04 -9.68
CA VAL A 337 -14.81 -19.09 -10.32
C VAL A 337 -15.73 -20.05 -9.57
N SER A 338 -16.89 -19.54 -9.16
CA SER A 338 -18.00 -20.33 -8.60
C SER A 338 -19.15 -20.39 -9.59
N VAL A 339 -19.68 -21.60 -9.82
CA VAL A 339 -20.95 -21.84 -10.53
C VAL A 339 -21.83 -22.68 -9.63
N LYS A 340 -23.00 -22.18 -9.29
CA LYS A 340 -23.99 -22.86 -8.47
C LYS A 340 -25.37 -22.76 -9.11
N ALA A 341 -26.29 -23.60 -8.68
CA ALA A 341 -27.65 -23.59 -9.18
C ALA A 341 -28.66 -23.78 -8.06
N THR A 342 -29.81 -23.21 -8.25
CA THR A 342 -30.96 -23.40 -7.38
C THR A 342 -32.24 -23.57 -8.20
N THR A 343 -33.24 -24.24 -7.63
CA THR A 343 -34.61 -24.22 -8.11
C THR A 343 -35.36 -23.04 -7.50
N THR A 344 -36.55 -22.75 -7.94
CA THR A 344 -37.45 -21.79 -7.28
C THR A 344 -38.61 -22.49 -6.58
N GLU A 345 -38.43 -23.76 -6.21
CA GLU A 345 -39.45 -24.58 -5.53
C GLU A 345 -40.80 -24.55 -6.28
N ARG A 346 -40.74 -24.59 -7.62
CA ARG A 346 -41.85 -24.50 -8.56
C ARG A 346 -42.61 -23.18 -8.52
N LEU A 347 -42.03 -22.12 -7.95
CA LEU A 347 -42.64 -20.78 -7.94
C LEU A 347 -42.16 -19.95 -9.16
N GLY A 348 -43.03 -19.08 -9.61
CA GLY A 348 -42.74 -18.13 -10.68
C GLY A 348 -42.51 -18.78 -12.06
N PHE A 349 -41.91 -18.04 -13.00
CA PHE A 349 -41.67 -18.47 -14.37
C PHE A 349 -40.61 -19.59 -14.45
N VAL A 350 -39.59 -19.54 -13.61
CA VAL A 350 -38.59 -20.61 -13.52
C VAL A 350 -39.22 -21.90 -13.03
N GLY A 351 -40.05 -21.81 -11.97
CA GLY A 351 -40.74 -22.97 -11.41
C GLY A 351 -41.77 -23.59 -12.35
N ARG A 352 -42.34 -22.82 -13.30
CA ARG A 352 -43.20 -23.31 -14.35
C ARG A 352 -42.44 -23.81 -15.60
N GLU A 353 -41.08 -23.85 -15.52
CA GLU A 353 -40.21 -24.24 -16.63
C GLU A 353 -40.44 -23.41 -17.89
N GLU A 354 -40.63 -22.07 -17.78
CA GLU A 354 -40.83 -21.15 -18.88
C GLU A 354 -39.50 -20.58 -19.42
N GLY A 355 -38.43 -20.69 -18.65
CA GLY A 355 -37.09 -20.19 -18.97
C GLY A 355 -36.08 -20.46 -17.88
N ILE A 356 -34.86 -19.91 -18.06
CA ILE A 356 -33.77 -19.93 -17.11
C ILE A 356 -33.40 -18.49 -16.76
N ALA A 357 -33.12 -18.23 -15.49
CA ALA A 357 -32.48 -16.99 -15.01
C ALA A 357 -31.07 -17.25 -14.51
N ALA A 358 -30.25 -16.22 -14.55
CA ALA A 358 -28.94 -16.22 -13.94
C ALA A 358 -28.69 -14.93 -13.16
N GLN A 359 -27.98 -15.06 -12.06
CA GLN A 359 -27.41 -13.95 -11.30
C GLN A 359 -25.90 -14.12 -11.25
N ALA A 360 -25.16 -13.06 -11.50
CA ALA A 360 -23.72 -13.06 -11.37
C ALA A 360 -23.25 -11.95 -10.44
N ALA A 361 -22.14 -12.19 -9.76
CA ALA A 361 -21.37 -11.19 -9.03
C ALA A 361 -19.91 -11.29 -9.41
N VAL A 362 -19.23 -10.16 -9.51
CA VAL A 362 -17.80 -10.09 -9.81
C VAL A 362 -17.11 -9.12 -8.87
N LEU A 363 -15.90 -9.45 -8.50
CA LEU A 363 -14.95 -8.54 -7.85
C LEU A 363 -13.88 -8.15 -8.86
N LEU A 364 -13.71 -6.84 -9.07
CA LEU A 364 -12.59 -6.27 -9.81
C LEU A 364 -11.60 -5.62 -8.82
N SER A 365 -10.32 -5.62 -9.17
CA SER A 365 -9.29 -4.84 -8.49
C SER A 365 -8.47 -4.04 -9.49
N GLN A 366 -8.05 -2.89 -9.08
CA GLN A 366 -7.08 -2.05 -9.80
C GLN A 366 -5.65 -2.55 -9.60
#